data_3f6bf32d04568cfcf58344bcb3a30c69
#
_entry.id   3f6bf32d04568cfcf58344bcb3a30c69
#
_cell.length_a   1.000
_cell.length_b   1.000
_cell.length_c   1.000
_cell.angle_alpha   90.00
_cell.angle_beta   90.00
_cell.angle_gamma   90.00
#
_symmetry.space_group_name_H-M   'P 1'
#
loop_
_entity.id
_entity.type
_entity.pdbx_description
1 polymer ?
#
loop_
_entity_poly.entity_id
_entity_poly.type
_entity_poly.pdbx_seq_one_letter_code
_entity_poly.pdbx_strand_id
1 'polypeptide(L)'
;MALSEQTRTQLRNVSTATLCSALFKRGLMRQYIQDVRPLNPNLPNMVGEAFTLRYMPAREDLNQFSVFLDPKHPQRVAVEQCPQGAVLVIDSRKDARAASAGGILVSRLMMRGVEGVVTDGGFRDSPDIAKLSMPAYHNRPSAPTNLTLHHAIDINVPIGCGDAPVFPGDVIVGDSEGVIVIPAHLAEEIAVEASEMTAFEDFVQEEVMGGRSIIGLYPPTDPETPERFATWRATKGR
;
A
#
# COMPACT_ATOMS: atom_id res chain seq x y z
N MET A 1 1.27 15.33 -10.57
CA MET A 1 2.66 15.18 -11.08
C MET A 1 3.02 13.71 -10.91
N ALA A 2 3.72 13.11 -11.86
CA ALA A 2 4.19 11.74 -11.71
C ALA A 2 5.25 11.67 -10.60
N LEU A 3 5.24 10.60 -9.82
CA LEU A 3 6.21 10.34 -8.74
C LEU A 3 7.62 10.23 -9.32
N SER A 4 8.58 11.01 -8.81
CA SER A 4 9.97 10.94 -9.27
C SER A 4 10.61 9.59 -8.88
N GLU A 5 11.57 9.10 -9.68
CA GLU A 5 12.30 7.86 -9.36
C GLU A 5 13.10 7.98 -8.05
N GLN A 6 13.59 9.17 -7.74
CA GLN A 6 14.24 9.43 -6.46
C GLN A 6 13.29 9.24 -5.29
N THR A 7 12.12 9.89 -5.33
CA THR A 7 11.08 9.75 -4.29
C THR A 7 10.60 8.31 -4.16
N ARG A 8 10.39 7.62 -5.29
CA ARG A 8 10.00 6.19 -5.32
C ARG A 8 11.06 5.33 -4.62
N THR A 9 12.33 5.54 -4.92
CA THR A 9 13.45 4.81 -4.30
C THR A 9 13.55 5.07 -2.81
N GLN A 10 13.39 6.32 -2.38
CA GLN A 10 13.38 6.68 -0.96
C GLN A 10 12.25 5.95 -0.22
N LEU A 11 11.00 6.05 -0.73
CA LEU A 11 9.84 5.42 -0.11
C LEU A 11 9.93 3.88 -0.05
N ARG A 12 10.60 3.22 -1.01
CA ARG A 12 10.83 1.76 -0.96
C ARG A 12 11.71 1.31 0.20
N ASN A 13 12.52 2.20 0.73
CA ASN A 13 13.45 1.89 1.83
C ASN A 13 12.94 2.34 3.19
N VAL A 14 11.70 2.79 3.28
CA VAL A 14 11.07 3.25 4.52
C VAL A 14 9.92 2.33 4.89
N SER A 15 9.79 2.00 6.19
CA SER A 15 8.69 1.19 6.69
C SER A 15 7.36 1.96 6.70
N THR A 16 6.24 1.24 6.57
CA THR A 16 4.91 1.84 6.74
C THR A 16 4.74 2.45 8.13
N ALA A 17 5.39 1.91 9.16
CA ALA A 17 5.38 2.44 10.53
C ALA A 17 6.03 3.82 10.62
N THR A 18 7.22 4.00 10.02
CA THR A 18 7.91 5.32 9.95
C THR A 18 7.09 6.33 9.15
N LEU A 19 6.50 5.90 8.03
CA LEU A 19 5.60 6.74 7.22
C LEU A 19 4.35 7.17 8.00
N CYS A 20 3.74 6.26 8.79
CA CYS A 20 2.64 6.61 9.70
C CYS A 20 3.05 7.71 10.67
N SER A 21 4.25 7.63 11.25
CA SER A 21 4.76 8.62 12.19
C SER A 21 4.99 9.99 11.52
N ALA A 22 5.53 10.01 10.31
CA ALA A 22 5.74 11.23 9.53
C ALA A 22 4.40 11.91 9.16
N LEU A 23 3.41 11.13 8.77
CA LEU A 23 2.05 11.62 8.46
C LEU A 23 1.32 12.10 9.72
N PHE A 24 1.47 11.39 10.84
CA PHE A 24 0.89 11.78 12.13
C PHE A 24 1.34 13.17 12.59
N LYS A 25 2.62 13.52 12.41
CA LYS A 25 3.16 14.87 12.70
C LYS A 25 2.44 15.98 11.94
N ARG A 26 1.79 15.63 10.81
CA ARG A 26 0.99 16.55 9.97
C ARG A 26 -0.52 16.47 10.24
N GLY A 27 -0.92 15.75 11.30
CA GLY A 27 -2.33 15.54 11.67
C GLY A 27 -3.06 14.51 10.80
N LEU A 28 -2.34 13.75 9.96
CA LEU A 28 -2.89 12.71 9.10
C LEU A 28 -2.82 11.35 9.82
N MET A 29 -3.92 10.96 10.49
CA MET A 29 -3.98 9.80 11.37
C MET A 29 -4.67 8.57 10.77
N ARG A 30 -5.29 8.70 9.59
CA ARG A 30 -6.12 7.64 8.98
C ARG A 30 -5.61 7.23 7.61
N GLN A 31 -4.30 7.14 7.45
CA GLN A 31 -3.66 6.85 6.17
C GLN A 31 -3.27 5.38 6.01
N TYR A 32 -3.23 4.63 7.10
CA TYR A 32 -2.97 3.19 7.06
C TYR A 32 -4.26 2.42 6.72
N ILE A 33 -4.20 1.57 5.68
CA ILE A 33 -5.32 0.76 5.23
C ILE A 33 -5.50 -0.40 6.22
N GLN A 34 -6.60 -0.37 6.98
CA GLN A 34 -6.86 -1.34 8.04
C GLN A 34 -7.20 -2.73 7.49
N ASP A 35 -6.89 -3.75 8.27
CA ASP A 35 -7.24 -5.16 8.02
C ASP A 35 -6.69 -5.75 6.71
N VAL A 36 -5.65 -5.13 6.15
CA VAL A 36 -5.02 -5.56 4.88
C VAL A 36 -3.63 -6.11 5.14
N ARG A 37 -3.32 -7.28 4.56
CA ARG A 37 -2.04 -7.98 4.74
C ARG A 37 -1.46 -8.39 3.39
N PRO A 38 -0.12 -8.44 3.25
CA PRO A 38 0.51 -8.98 2.05
C PRO A 38 0.26 -10.48 1.92
N LEU A 39 0.04 -10.97 0.69
CA LEU A 39 -0.01 -12.40 0.40
C LEU A 39 1.38 -13.04 0.45
N ASN A 40 2.40 -12.28 0.11
CA ASN A 40 3.81 -12.68 0.21
C ASN A 40 4.61 -11.56 0.89
N PRO A 41 4.93 -11.69 2.19
CA PRO A 41 5.64 -10.66 2.93
C PRO A 41 7.14 -10.57 2.61
N ASN A 42 7.67 -11.45 1.75
CA ASN A 42 9.08 -11.47 1.37
C ASN A 42 9.37 -10.68 0.08
N LEU A 43 8.35 -10.11 -0.54
CA LEU A 43 8.55 -9.25 -1.72
C LEU A 43 9.07 -7.86 -1.29
N PRO A 44 9.79 -7.16 -2.19
CA PRO A 44 10.18 -5.77 -1.94
C PRO A 44 8.97 -4.87 -1.66
N ASN A 45 9.20 -3.77 -0.94
CA ASN A 45 8.16 -2.78 -0.69
C ASN A 45 7.53 -2.27 -2.00
N MET A 46 6.21 -2.22 -2.03
CA MET A 46 5.42 -1.68 -3.13
C MET A 46 5.39 -0.15 -3.03
N VAL A 47 5.64 0.56 -4.13
CA VAL A 47 5.49 2.02 -4.21
C VAL A 47 4.94 2.41 -5.57
N GLY A 48 3.75 3.02 -5.61
CA GLY A 48 3.16 3.49 -6.86
C GLY A 48 1.99 4.43 -6.65
N GLU A 49 1.59 5.15 -7.70
CA GLU A 49 0.42 6.02 -7.66
C GLU A 49 -0.88 5.20 -7.69
N ALA A 50 -1.86 5.62 -6.91
CA ALA A 50 -3.15 4.96 -6.82
C ALA A 50 -3.95 5.08 -8.12
N PHE A 51 -4.37 3.95 -8.66
CA PHE A 51 -5.45 3.82 -9.63
C PHE A 51 -6.59 3.06 -8.95
N THR A 52 -7.79 3.60 -8.91
CA THR A 52 -8.84 3.11 -8.01
C THR A 52 -9.96 2.38 -8.74
N LEU A 53 -10.52 1.36 -8.08
CA LEU A 53 -11.75 0.66 -8.49
C LEU A 53 -12.72 0.65 -7.33
N ARG A 54 -13.95 1.13 -7.55
CA ARG A 54 -15.00 1.20 -6.54
C ARG A 54 -16.08 0.16 -6.76
N TYR A 55 -16.40 -0.56 -5.68
CA TYR A 55 -17.56 -1.45 -5.62
C TYR A 55 -18.68 -0.87 -4.76
N MET A 56 -19.92 -1.24 -5.13
CA MET A 56 -21.11 -1.10 -4.30
C MET A 56 -21.72 -2.48 -4.02
N PRO A 57 -22.75 -2.60 -3.12
CA PRO A 57 -23.46 -3.85 -2.95
C PRO A 57 -24.00 -4.39 -4.27
N ALA A 58 -23.84 -5.70 -4.48
CA ALA A 58 -24.41 -6.36 -5.65
C ALA A 58 -25.94 -6.30 -5.61
N ARG A 59 -26.53 -6.25 -6.79
CA ARG A 59 -27.96 -6.45 -7.02
C ARG A 59 -28.13 -7.58 -8.02
N GLU A 60 -28.84 -8.62 -7.64
CA GLU A 60 -28.83 -9.93 -8.30
C GLU A 60 -29.31 -9.88 -9.75
N ASP A 61 -30.26 -8.99 -10.07
CA ASP A 61 -30.75 -8.78 -11.44
C ASP A 61 -29.73 -8.12 -12.38
N LEU A 62 -28.75 -7.34 -11.81
CA LEU A 62 -27.68 -6.70 -12.56
C LEU A 62 -26.36 -7.48 -12.53
N ASN A 63 -26.16 -8.35 -11.55
CA ASN A 63 -24.89 -9.03 -11.33
C ASN A 63 -24.91 -10.51 -11.75
N GLN A 64 -25.56 -10.80 -12.88
CA GLN A 64 -25.55 -12.15 -13.47
C GLN A 64 -24.16 -12.46 -14.05
N PHE A 65 -23.80 -13.75 -14.10
CA PHE A 65 -22.48 -14.18 -14.60
C PHE A 65 -22.16 -13.68 -16.01
N SER A 66 -23.19 -13.46 -16.81
CA SER A 66 -23.10 -12.93 -18.19
C SER A 66 -22.48 -11.51 -18.27
N VAL A 67 -22.48 -10.73 -17.19
CA VAL A 67 -21.85 -9.39 -17.21
C VAL A 67 -20.35 -9.44 -17.51
N PHE A 68 -19.70 -10.57 -17.26
CA PHE A 68 -18.30 -10.76 -17.62
C PHE A 68 -18.04 -10.90 -19.13
N LEU A 69 -19.08 -11.06 -19.94
CA LEU A 69 -19.00 -11.03 -21.41
C LEU A 69 -18.92 -9.59 -21.93
N ASP A 70 -19.28 -8.60 -21.12
CA ASP A 70 -19.16 -7.20 -21.48
C ASP A 70 -17.68 -6.74 -21.36
N PRO A 71 -17.01 -6.39 -22.46
CA PRO A 71 -15.65 -5.86 -22.43
C PRO A 71 -15.53 -4.51 -21.70
N LYS A 72 -16.66 -3.82 -21.47
CA LYS A 72 -16.73 -2.55 -20.73
C LYS A 72 -17.01 -2.75 -19.24
N HIS A 73 -17.11 -3.98 -18.76
CA HIS A 73 -17.31 -4.24 -17.33
C HIS A 73 -16.21 -3.55 -16.49
N PRO A 74 -16.54 -2.66 -15.52
CA PRO A 74 -15.56 -1.78 -14.87
C PRO A 74 -14.37 -2.53 -14.25
N GLN A 75 -14.58 -3.71 -13.65
CA GLN A 75 -13.46 -4.51 -13.12
C GLN A 75 -12.47 -4.92 -14.21
N ARG A 76 -12.96 -5.31 -15.41
CA ARG A 76 -12.09 -5.69 -16.54
C ARG A 76 -11.35 -4.48 -17.09
N VAL A 77 -12.08 -3.38 -17.24
CA VAL A 77 -11.53 -2.10 -17.67
C VAL A 77 -10.46 -1.60 -16.72
N ALA A 78 -10.69 -1.66 -15.39
CA ALA A 78 -9.70 -1.26 -14.40
C ALA A 78 -8.40 -2.06 -14.52
N VAL A 79 -8.48 -3.39 -14.72
CA VAL A 79 -7.30 -4.24 -14.93
C VAL A 79 -6.55 -3.87 -16.22
N GLU A 80 -7.26 -3.59 -17.30
CA GLU A 80 -6.65 -3.26 -18.59
C GLU A 80 -6.16 -1.81 -18.68
N GLN A 81 -6.70 -0.89 -17.90
CA GLN A 81 -6.33 0.53 -17.94
C GLN A 81 -5.40 0.97 -16.81
N CYS A 82 -5.23 0.16 -15.76
CA CYS A 82 -4.29 0.49 -14.69
C CYS A 82 -2.90 0.76 -15.28
N PRO A 83 -2.33 1.96 -15.07
CA PRO A 83 -1.06 2.32 -15.68
C PRO A 83 0.11 1.44 -15.18
N GLN A 84 1.14 1.29 -16.02
CA GLN A 84 2.40 0.71 -15.59
C GLN A 84 3.00 1.53 -14.42
N GLY A 85 3.52 0.85 -13.40
CA GLY A 85 4.09 1.47 -12.20
C GLY A 85 3.06 2.02 -11.21
N ALA A 86 1.75 1.97 -11.52
CA ALA A 86 0.69 2.32 -10.59
C ALA A 86 0.31 1.15 -9.68
N VAL A 87 -0.45 1.43 -8.63
CA VAL A 87 -1.07 0.43 -7.74
C VAL A 87 -2.58 0.45 -7.94
N LEU A 88 -3.17 -0.70 -8.28
CA LEU A 88 -4.62 -0.83 -8.31
C LEU A 88 -5.16 -0.96 -6.88
N VAL A 89 -5.94 0.02 -6.42
CA VAL A 89 -6.60 0.00 -5.10
C VAL A 89 -8.09 -0.24 -5.28
N ILE A 90 -8.61 -1.30 -4.65
CA ILE A 90 -10.00 -1.75 -4.81
C ILE A 90 -10.75 -1.54 -3.49
N ASP A 91 -11.78 -0.69 -3.53
CA ASP A 91 -12.74 -0.53 -2.46
C ASP A 91 -13.80 -1.64 -2.54
N SER A 92 -13.72 -2.60 -1.67
CA SER A 92 -14.73 -3.66 -1.49
C SER A 92 -15.60 -3.45 -0.25
N ARG A 93 -15.62 -2.23 0.27
CA ARG A 93 -16.46 -1.85 1.43
C ARG A 93 -16.14 -2.68 2.68
N LYS A 94 -14.87 -3.13 2.83
CA LYS A 94 -14.40 -4.06 3.89
C LYS A 94 -15.15 -5.40 3.91
N ASP A 95 -15.86 -5.75 2.85
CA ASP A 95 -16.57 -7.02 2.80
C ASP A 95 -15.73 -8.08 2.07
N ALA A 96 -15.01 -8.86 2.84
CA ALA A 96 -14.14 -9.92 2.34
C ALA A 96 -14.84 -11.28 2.18
N ARG A 97 -16.18 -11.35 2.26
CA ARG A 97 -16.94 -12.58 2.04
C ARG A 97 -17.01 -12.98 0.56
N ALA A 98 -16.73 -12.04 -0.34
CA ALA A 98 -16.52 -12.31 -1.76
C ALA A 98 -15.19 -11.74 -2.21
N ALA A 99 -14.61 -12.31 -3.28
CA ALA A 99 -13.34 -11.85 -3.81
C ALA A 99 -13.50 -10.55 -4.60
N SER A 100 -12.59 -9.61 -4.41
CA SER A 100 -12.48 -8.41 -5.24
C SER A 100 -11.95 -8.76 -6.64
N ALA A 101 -11.01 -9.71 -6.69
CA ALA A 101 -10.40 -10.23 -7.92
C ALA A 101 -9.89 -11.66 -7.70
N GLY A 102 -9.47 -12.31 -8.77
CA GLY A 102 -8.86 -13.63 -8.76
C GLY A 102 -7.51 -13.66 -9.47
N GLY A 103 -6.84 -14.82 -9.41
CA GLY A 103 -5.48 -15.02 -9.90
C GLY A 103 -5.25 -14.57 -11.33
N ILE A 104 -6.19 -14.82 -12.26
CA ILE A 104 -6.05 -14.40 -13.68
C ILE A 104 -5.95 -12.88 -13.81
N LEU A 105 -6.79 -12.13 -13.07
CA LEU A 105 -6.79 -10.66 -13.13
C LEU A 105 -5.52 -10.07 -12.51
N VAL A 106 -5.08 -10.64 -11.38
CA VAL A 106 -3.85 -10.21 -10.71
C VAL A 106 -2.62 -10.54 -11.56
N SER A 107 -2.56 -11.72 -12.19
CA SER A 107 -1.51 -12.07 -13.15
C SER A 107 -1.50 -11.10 -14.36
N ARG A 108 -2.67 -10.69 -14.83
CA ARG A 108 -2.76 -9.70 -15.94
C ARG A 108 -2.19 -8.34 -15.53
N LEU A 109 -2.51 -7.85 -14.32
CA LEU A 109 -1.93 -6.63 -13.78
C LEU A 109 -0.39 -6.70 -13.74
N MET A 110 0.16 -7.81 -13.22
CA MET A 110 1.60 -8.04 -13.19
C MET A 110 2.21 -7.97 -14.60
N MET A 111 1.62 -8.66 -15.58
CA MET A 111 2.10 -8.66 -16.97
C MET A 111 2.00 -7.29 -17.66
N ARG A 112 1.18 -6.40 -17.14
CA ARG A 112 1.08 -5.01 -17.60
C ARG A 112 2.10 -4.07 -16.93
N GLY A 113 2.92 -4.60 -16.00
CA GLY A 113 3.89 -3.82 -15.24
C GLY A 113 3.26 -2.93 -14.16
N VAL A 114 2.07 -3.30 -13.68
CA VAL A 114 1.47 -2.66 -12.49
C VAL A 114 2.32 -3.00 -11.27
N GLU A 115 2.55 -2.05 -10.39
CA GLU A 115 3.44 -2.20 -9.23
C GLU A 115 2.85 -3.08 -8.13
N GLY A 116 1.52 -3.10 -8.01
CA GLY A 116 0.84 -3.94 -7.04
C GLY A 116 -0.67 -3.79 -7.04
N VAL A 117 -1.34 -4.59 -6.21
CA VAL A 117 -2.79 -4.54 -6.04
C VAL A 117 -3.18 -4.62 -4.58
N VAL A 118 -4.11 -3.78 -4.15
CA VAL A 118 -4.60 -3.68 -2.77
C VAL A 118 -6.12 -3.78 -2.76
N THR A 119 -6.68 -4.52 -1.81
CA THR A 119 -8.13 -4.53 -1.55
C THR A 119 -8.42 -4.68 -0.06
N ASP A 120 -9.40 -3.96 0.45
CA ASP A 120 -9.98 -4.19 1.78
C ASP A 120 -10.97 -5.37 1.80
N GLY A 121 -11.19 -6.00 0.66
CA GLY A 121 -11.92 -7.25 0.49
C GLY A 121 -11.03 -8.48 0.43
N GLY A 122 -11.49 -9.53 -0.26
CA GLY A 122 -10.77 -10.78 -0.44
C GLY A 122 -10.14 -10.95 -1.82
N PHE A 123 -9.19 -11.88 -1.95
CA PHE A 123 -8.80 -12.46 -3.23
C PHE A 123 -9.15 -13.94 -3.28
N ARG A 124 -9.64 -14.41 -4.45
CA ARG A 124 -9.68 -15.84 -4.76
C ARG A 124 -8.33 -16.26 -5.39
N ASP A 125 -8.05 -17.53 -5.37
CA ASP A 125 -6.80 -18.09 -5.88
C ASP A 125 -5.56 -17.51 -5.15
N SER A 126 -5.73 -17.15 -3.86
CA SER A 126 -4.70 -16.51 -3.05
C SER A 126 -3.37 -17.26 -3.00
N PRO A 127 -3.33 -18.63 -2.94
CA PRO A 127 -2.07 -19.37 -2.96
C PRO A 127 -1.29 -19.21 -4.26
N ASP A 128 -1.96 -18.99 -5.40
CA ASP A 128 -1.31 -18.76 -6.69
C ASP A 128 -0.88 -17.30 -6.83
N ILE A 129 -1.70 -16.36 -6.36
CA ILE A 129 -1.31 -14.94 -6.29
C ILE A 129 -0.04 -14.76 -5.43
N ALA A 130 0.07 -15.47 -4.30
CA ALA A 130 1.24 -15.40 -3.42
C ALA A 130 2.56 -15.85 -4.08
N LYS A 131 2.51 -16.57 -5.20
CA LYS A 131 3.69 -17.00 -5.98
C LYS A 131 4.13 -15.97 -7.02
N LEU A 132 3.31 -14.97 -7.29
CA LEU A 132 3.64 -13.91 -8.25
C LEU A 132 4.75 -13.00 -7.70
N SER A 133 5.50 -12.37 -8.58
CA SER A 133 6.54 -11.40 -8.23
C SER A 133 6.01 -9.99 -7.98
N MET A 134 4.71 -9.76 -8.11
CA MET A 134 4.04 -8.49 -7.86
C MET A 134 3.39 -8.52 -6.47
N PRO A 135 3.63 -7.51 -5.61
CA PRO A 135 2.97 -7.39 -4.32
C PRO A 135 1.44 -7.33 -4.45
N ALA A 136 0.76 -8.10 -3.61
CA ALA A 136 -0.69 -8.13 -3.54
C ALA A 136 -1.14 -8.15 -2.08
N TYR A 137 -2.11 -7.30 -1.73
CA TYR A 137 -2.58 -7.11 -0.36
C TYR A 137 -4.09 -7.29 -0.29
N HIS A 138 -4.55 -8.03 0.70
CA HIS A 138 -5.98 -8.27 0.93
C HIS A 138 -6.31 -8.44 2.42
N ASN A 139 -7.59 -8.37 2.74
CA ASN A 139 -8.07 -8.68 4.08
C ASN A 139 -7.90 -10.19 4.37
N ARG A 140 -8.42 -11.06 3.49
CA ARG A 140 -8.35 -12.53 3.64
C ARG A 140 -8.61 -13.26 2.32
N PRO A 141 -8.30 -14.55 2.23
CA PRO A 141 -8.75 -15.41 1.13
C PRO A 141 -10.28 -15.48 1.04
N SER A 142 -10.83 -15.47 -0.18
CA SER A 142 -12.27 -15.62 -0.42
C SER A 142 -12.53 -16.31 -1.75
N ALA A 143 -13.18 -17.47 -1.75
CA ALA A 143 -13.47 -18.24 -2.95
C ALA A 143 -14.66 -17.71 -3.79
N PRO A 144 -15.76 -17.17 -3.19
CA PRO A 144 -16.88 -16.62 -3.97
C PRO A 144 -16.44 -15.50 -4.90
N THR A 145 -17.00 -15.46 -6.11
CA THR A 145 -16.73 -14.37 -7.07
C THR A 145 -17.30 -13.02 -6.58
N ASN A 146 -16.74 -11.92 -7.07
CA ASN A 146 -17.21 -10.56 -6.73
C ASN A 146 -18.72 -10.38 -6.93
N LEU A 147 -19.30 -10.97 -7.97
CA LEU A 147 -20.71 -10.80 -8.32
C LEU A 147 -21.68 -11.19 -7.19
N THR A 148 -21.25 -12.00 -6.23
CA THR A 148 -22.09 -12.40 -5.11
C THR A 148 -22.36 -11.27 -4.13
N LEU A 149 -21.46 -10.29 -4.00
CA LEU A 149 -21.56 -9.19 -3.03
C LEU A 149 -21.15 -7.83 -3.59
N HIS A 150 -20.42 -7.78 -4.71
CA HIS A 150 -19.79 -6.58 -5.22
C HIS A 150 -20.23 -6.28 -6.65
N HIS A 151 -20.76 -5.10 -6.87
CA HIS A 151 -21.02 -4.51 -8.19
C HIS A 151 -19.97 -3.45 -8.49
N ALA A 152 -19.18 -3.65 -9.54
CA ALA A 152 -18.18 -2.69 -9.99
C ALA A 152 -18.87 -1.51 -10.67
N ILE A 153 -18.61 -0.28 -10.21
CA ILE A 153 -19.33 0.92 -10.70
C ILE A 153 -18.41 1.98 -11.28
N ASP A 154 -17.30 2.29 -10.61
CA ASP A 154 -16.44 3.40 -11.01
C ASP A 154 -14.97 3.02 -10.98
N ILE A 155 -14.20 3.61 -11.87
CA ILE A 155 -12.75 3.54 -11.90
C ILE A 155 -12.15 4.93 -11.84
N ASN A 156 -10.98 5.01 -11.20
CA ASN A 156 -10.19 6.23 -11.06
C ASN A 156 -10.95 7.40 -10.41
N VAL A 157 -11.70 7.09 -9.36
CA VAL A 157 -12.45 8.04 -8.50
C VAL A 157 -11.98 7.92 -7.05
N PRO A 158 -12.24 8.93 -6.19
CA PRO A 158 -11.96 8.79 -4.75
C PRO A 158 -12.75 7.63 -4.13
N ILE A 159 -12.08 6.87 -3.27
CA ILE A 159 -12.63 5.69 -2.58
C ILE A 159 -12.25 5.70 -1.09
N GLY A 160 -12.91 4.82 -0.31
CA GLY A 160 -12.47 4.45 1.03
C GLY A 160 -11.98 3.02 1.01
N CYS A 161 -10.72 2.77 1.35
CA CYS A 161 -10.16 1.43 1.44
C CYS A 161 -9.65 1.19 2.86
N GLY A 162 -10.19 0.19 3.57
CA GLY A 162 -9.81 -0.11 4.95
C GLY A 162 -9.82 1.10 5.89
N ASP A 163 -10.82 1.97 5.80
CA ASP A 163 -10.97 3.26 6.50
C ASP A 163 -10.00 4.37 6.07
N ALA A 164 -9.08 4.11 5.15
CA ALA A 164 -8.23 5.16 4.60
C ALA A 164 -8.88 5.82 3.37
N PRO A 165 -8.89 7.16 3.27
CA PRO A 165 -9.27 7.84 2.05
C PRO A 165 -8.16 7.65 1.01
N VAL A 166 -8.53 7.27 -0.21
CA VAL A 166 -7.61 7.09 -1.34
C VAL A 166 -8.10 7.90 -2.52
N PHE A 167 -7.32 8.88 -2.94
CA PHE A 167 -7.60 9.65 -4.14
C PHE A 167 -6.73 9.13 -5.30
N PRO A 168 -7.26 9.13 -6.54
CA PRO A 168 -6.43 8.83 -7.70
C PRO A 168 -5.16 9.69 -7.73
N GLY A 169 -4.00 9.03 -7.88
CA GLY A 169 -2.69 9.68 -7.87
C GLY A 169 -2.05 9.85 -6.49
N ASP A 170 -2.72 9.53 -5.38
CA ASP A 170 -2.05 9.41 -4.07
C ASP A 170 -0.98 8.32 -4.14
N VAL A 171 0.07 8.44 -3.34
CA VAL A 171 1.15 7.45 -3.34
C VAL A 171 0.84 6.34 -2.35
N ILE A 172 0.81 5.12 -2.85
CA ILE A 172 0.58 3.90 -2.07
C ILE A 172 1.93 3.26 -1.77
N VAL A 173 2.21 3.05 -0.50
CA VAL A 173 3.38 2.30 -0.05
C VAL A 173 2.92 1.07 0.74
N GLY A 174 3.47 -0.09 0.40
CA GLY A 174 3.15 -1.34 1.09
C GLY A 174 4.40 -2.12 1.46
N ASP A 175 4.43 -2.68 2.65
CA ASP A 175 5.50 -3.52 3.18
C ASP A 175 4.94 -4.81 3.83
N SER A 176 5.75 -5.49 4.64
CA SER A 176 5.33 -6.71 5.35
C SER A 176 4.27 -6.47 6.43
N GLU A 177 4.10 -5.25 6.92
CA GLU A 177 3.07 -4.91 7.92
C GLU A 177 1.72 -4.58 7.29
N GLY A 178 1.70 -3.93 6.13
CA GLY A 178 0.48 -3.54 5.45
C GLY A 178 0.68 -2.44 4.41
N VAL A 179 -0.31 -1.54 4.29
CA VAL A 179 -0.34 -0.51 3.24
C VAL A 179 -0.69 0.86 3.83
N ILE A 180 0.02 1.88 3.38
CA ILE A 180 -0.25 3.28 3.74
C ILE A 180 -0.49 4.14 2.50
N VAL A 181 -1.32 5.17 2.66
CA VAL A 181 -1.67 6.15 1.63
C VAL A 181 -1.01 7.49 1.96
N ILE A 182 -0.21 8.00 1.06
CA ILE A 182 0.42 9.32 1.18
C ILE A 182 -0.26 10.26 0.19
N PRO A 183 -0.87 11.38 0.64
CA PRO A 183 -1.41 12.39 -0.28
C PRO A 183 -0.35 12.84 -1.29
N ALA A 184 -0.70 12.87 -2.58
CA ALA A 184 0.25 13.10 -3.68
C ALA A 184 1.13 14.34 -3.47
N HIS A 185 0.56 15.43 -2.94
CA HIS A 185 1.27 16.69 -2.71
C HIS A 185 2.31 16.66 -1.57
N LEU A 186 2.29 15.61 -0.73
CA LEU A 186 3.22 15.43 0.39
C LEU A 186 4.29 14.38 0.09
N ALA A 187 4.22 13.67 -1.03
CA ALA A 187 5.03 12.48 -1.27
C ALA A 187 6.54 12.76 -1.22
N GLU A 188 7.01 13.84 -1.85
CA GLU A 188 8.43 14.21 -1.86
C GLU A 188 8.92 14.61 -0.47
N GLU A 189 8.16 15.46 0.23
CA GLU A 189 8.50 15.91 1.58
C GLU A 189 8.54 14.76 2.57
N ILE A 190 7.53 13.88 2.53
CA ILE A 190 7.45 12.67 3.37
C ILE A 190 8.61 11.72 3.06
N ALA A 191 8.96 11.52 1.79
CA ALA A 191 10.06 10.63 1.41
C ALA A 191 11.39 11.08 2.01
N VAL A 192 11.70 12.38 1.95
CA VAL A 192 12.92 12.94 2.53
C VAL A 192 12.90 12.81 4.05
N GLU A 193 11.84 13.28 4.73
CA GLU A 193 11.75 13.22 6.19
C GLU A 193 11.80 11.78 6.70
N ALA A 194 11.04 10.87 6.11
CA ALA A 194 10.98 9.49 6.55
C ALA A 194 12.30 8.73 6.32
N SER A 195 13.06 9.07 5.28
CA SER A 195 14.41 8.54 5.09
C SER A 195 15.37 8.97 6.21
N GLU A 196 15.30 10.23 6.65
CA GLU A 196 16.08 10.72 7.78
C GLU A 196 15.62 10.07 9.11
N MET A 197 14.31 9.89 9.30
CA MET A 197 13.78 9.17 10.45
C MET A 197 14.27 7.73 10.49
N THR A 198 14.25 7.01 9.38
CA THR A 198 14.76 5.64 9.27
C THR A 198 16.24 5.56 9.63
N ALA A 199 17.07 6.50 9.15
CA ALA A 199 18.48 6.53 9.50
C ALA A 199 18.70 6.73 11.02
N PHE A 200 17.88 7.58 11.65
CA PHE A 200 17.92 7.78 13.09
C PHE A 200 17.40 6.56 13.88
N GLU A 201 16.33 5.93 13.41
CA GLU A 201 15.76 4.71 14.02
C GLU A 201 16.74 3.52 13.96
N ASP A 202 17.47 3.37 12.84
CA ASP A 202 18.55 2.38 12.71
C ASP A 202 19.66 2.61 13.74
N PHE A 203 20.09 3.86 13.94
CA PHE A 203 21.06 4.22 14.97
C PHE A 203 20.53 3.90 16.36
N VAL A 204 19.29 4.31 16.67
CA VAL A 204 18.66 4.02 17.98
C VAL A 204 18.59 2.52 18.23
N GLN A 205 18.19 1.75 17.24
CA GLN A 205 18.09 0.28 17.33
C GLN A 205 19.46 -0.34 17.65
N GLU A 206 20.53 0.12 17.01
CA GLU A 206 21.90 -0.37 17.25
C GLU A 206 22.37 -0.04 18.67
N GLU A 207 22.11 1.18 19.14
CA GLU A 207 22.42 1.62 20.52
C GLU A 207 21.66 0.81 21.58
N VAL A 208 20.36 0.56 21.36
CA VAL A 208 19.52 -0.23 22.28
C VAL A 208 19.98 -1.68 22.30
N MET A 209 20.28 -2.27 21.18
CA MET A 209 20.83 -3.64 21.10
C MET A 209 22.23 -3.73 21.73
N GLY A 210 22.97 -2.62 21.80
CA GLY A 210 24.22 -2.49 22.55
C GLY A 210 24.03 -2.31 24.07
N GLY A 211 22.77 -2.28 24.55
CA GLY A 211 22.42 -2.17 25.98
C GLY A 211 22.17 -0.75 26.49
N ARG A 212 22.12 0.26 25.60
CA ARG A 212 21.81 1.63 26.00
C ARG A 212 20.35 1.79 26.39
N SER A 213 20.08 2.61 27.41
CA SER A 213 18.73 3.00 27.81
C SER A 213 18.04 3.78 26.69
N ILE A 214 16.74 3.51 26.48
CA ILE A 214 15.90 4.29 25.56
C ILE A 214 15.62 5.71 26.09
N ILE A 215 15.74 5.93 27.41
CA ILE A 215 15.46 7.24 28.01
C ILE A 215 16.56 8.22 27.59
N GLY A 216 16.15 9.35 27.02
CA GLY A 216 17.04 10.35 26.45
C GLY A 216 17.54 10.04 25.03
N LEU A 217 17.46 8.78 24.60
CA LEU A 217 17.83 8.35 23.26
C LEU A 217 16.65 8.46 22.28
N TYR A 218 15.46 8.00 22.69
CA TYR A 218 14.26 8.00 21.82
C TYR A 218 12.99 8.33 22.65
N PRO A 219 12.44 9.56 22.49
CA PRO A 219 12.94 10.67 21.65
C PRO A 219 14.29 11.22 22.14
N PRO A 220 15.09 11.87 21.23
CA PRO A 220 16.43 12.37 21.54
C PRO A 220 16.35 13.63 22.42
N THR A 221 16.37 13.44 23.72
CA THR A 221 16.37 14.51 24.73
C THR A 221 17.72 14.65 25.45
N ASP A 222 18.59 13.65 25.32
CA ASP A 222 19.99 13.72 25.77
C ASP A 222 20.79 14.58 24.76
N PRO A 223 21.46 15.65 25.23
CA PRO A 223 22.21 16.57 24.36
C PRO A 223 23.37 15.92 23.60
N GLU A 224 23.89 14.76 24.03
CA GLU A 224 24.94 14.03 23.33
C GLU A 224 24.41 13.20 22.14
N THR A 225 23.11 12.89 22.11
CA THR A 225 22.51 12.02 21.08
C THR A 225 22.74 12.52 19.64
N PRO A 226 22.58 13.82 19.31
CA PRO A 226 22.82 14.31 17.96
C PRO A 226 24.26 14.13 17.48
N GLU A 227 25.27 14.36 18.32
CA GLU A 227 26.68 14.18 17.98
C GLU A 227 27.03 12.70 17.75
N ARG A 228 26.51 11.83 18.61
CA ARG A 228 26.66 10.37 18.45
C ARG A 228 26.02 9.88 17.15
N PHE A 229 24.83 10.37 16.84
CA PHE A 229 24.15 10.03 15.58
C PHE A 229 24.97 10.50 14.37
N ALA A 230 25.48 11.73 14.39
CA ALA A 230 26.32 12.25 13.31
C ALA A 230 27.59 11.40 13.11
N THR A 231 28.24 10.98 14.20
CA THR A 231 29.40 10.08 14.17
C THR A 231 29.04 8.72 13.60
N TRP A 232 27.95 8.11 14.07
CA TRP A 232 27.44 6.82 13.56
C TRP A 232 27.14 6.91 12.05
N ARG A 233 26.46 7.98 11.63
CA ARG A 233 26.10 8.22 10.24
C ARG A 233 27.33 8.29 9.33
N ALA A 234 28.38 9.01 9.75
CA ALA A 234 29.64 9.09 9.04
C ALA A 234 30.32 7.73 8.87
N THR A 235 30.25 6.86 9.90
CA THR A 235 30.84 5.50 9.83
C THR A 235 30.06 4.56 8.92
N LYS A 236 28.76 4.77 8.73
CA LYS A 236 27.88 3.94 7.87
C LYS A 236 27.82 4.46 6.42
N GLY A 237 28.34 5.65 6.13
CA GLY A 237 28.25 6.28 4.81
C GLY A 237 26.82 6.69 4.41
N ARG A 238 26.04 7.12 5.39
CA ARG A 238 24.60 7.45 5.25
C ARG A 238 24.31 8.91 5.56
#